data_0f21e0c5ce334b041e1c3fc2701071fd
#
_entry.id   0f21e0c5ce334b041e1c3fc2701071fd
#
_cell.length_a   1.000
_cell.length_b   1.000
_cell.length_c   1.000
_cell.angle_alpha   90.00
_cell.angle_beta   90.00
_cell.angle_gamma   90.00
#
_symmetry.space_group_name_H-M   'P 1'
#
loop_
_entity.id
_entity.type
_entity.pdbx_description
1 polymer ?
#
loop_
_entity_poly.entity_id
_entity_poly.type
_entity_poly.pdbx_seq_one_letter_code
_entity_poly.pdbx_strand_id
1 'polypeptide(L)'
;MNLAEYSSYDGTGLAELLQTGQVTPGELARLAQSAIDAVNPALNAVIAPITDWEARLAAVAKASRFGGVPFLIKDLVLHGKGIPCDMGSRLIKGAFVSPHDTDLAARFWQAGLVPMGRTNTPEMGFNSSTEPVLYGPSRNPWDPSRSTG
;
A
#
# COMPACT_ATOMS: atom_id res chain seq x y z
N MET A 1 16.75 6.82 -10.31
CA MET A 1 16.62 7.04 -8.84
C MET A 1 16.99 5.75 -8.10
N ASN A 2 17.69 5.84 -6.97
CA ASN A 2 17.98 4.70 -6.09
C ASN A 2 17.05 4.70 -4.85
N LEU A 3 17.13 3.65 -4.00
CA LEU A 3 16.24 3.54 -2.81
C LEU A 3 16.46 4.65 -1.78
N ALA A 4 17.71 5.12 -1.59
CA ALA A 4 17.99 6.19 -0.65
C ALA A 4 17.38 7.53 -1.12
N GLU A 5 17.50 7.82 -2.41
CA GLU A 5 16.82 8.96 -3.03
C GLU A 5 15.30 8.83 -2.91
N TYR A 6 14.74 7.67 -3.25
CA TYR A 6 13.31 7.41 -3.15
C TYR A 6 12.77 7.68 -1.73
N SER A 7 13.48 7.21 -0.71
CA SER A 7 13.07 7.38 0.70
C SER A 7 13.20 8.81 1.22
N SER A 8 13.88 9.70 0.50
CA SER A 8 14.01 11.11 0.87
C SER A 8 12.84 12.00 0.42
N TYR A 9 11.96 11.48 -0.45
CA TYR A 9 10.79 12.19 -0.94
C TYR A 9 9.52 11.70 -0.25
N ASP A 10 8.60 12.63 -0.02
CA ASP A 10 7.21 12.31 0.28
C ASP A 10 6.38 12.10 -1.02
N GLY A 11 5.11 11.74 -0.86
CA GLY A 11 4.24 11.51 -2.02
C GLY A 11 4.06 12.73 -2.93
N THR A 12 4.16 13.95 -2.39
CA THR A 12 4.07 15.19 -3.17
C THR A 12 5.34 15.40 -3.98
N GLY A 13 6.50 15.23 -3.35
CA GLY A 13 7.79 15.32 -4.05
C GLY A 13 7.93 14.27 -5.15
N LEU A 14 7.49 13.01 -4.91
CA LEU A 14 7.45 11.99 -5.97
C LEU A 14 6.53 12.36 -7.12
N ALA A 15 5.38 12.96 -6.83
CA ALA A 15 4.46 13.44 -7.86
C ALA A 15 5.07 14.57 -8.72
N GLU A 16 5.83 15.48 -8.11
CA GLU A 16 6.56 16.54 -8.84
C GLU A 16 7.63 15.96 -9.77
N LEU A 17 8.38 14.95 -9.32
CA LEU A 17 9.36 14.25 -10.17
C LEU A 17 8.69 13.56 -11.37
N LEU A 18 7.51 12.96 -11.18
CA LEU A 18 6.71 12.40 -12.26
C LEU A 18 6.22 13.46 -13.25
N GLN A 19 5.68 14.59 -12.75
CA GLN A 19 5.18 15.69 -13.57
C GLN A 19 6.28 16.34 -14.42
N THR A 20 7.49 16.44 -13.87
CA THR A 20 8.65 17.01 -14.57
C THR A 20 9.40 15.99 -15.43
N GLY A 21 8.95 14.71 -15.44
CA GLY A 21 9.55 13.65 -16.26
C GLY A 21 10.93 13.19 -15.78
N GLN A 22 11.31 13.51 -14.55
CA GLN A 22 12.59 13.06 -13.97
C GLN A 22 12.59 11.58 -13.61
N VAL A 23 11.41 11.02 -13.35
CA VAL A 23 11.19 9.60 -13.09
C VAL A 23 9.91 9.14 -13.80
N THR A 24 9.80 7.85 -14.02
CA THR A 24 8.58 7.25 -14.57
C THR A 24 7.77 6.55 -13.47
N PRO A 25 6.43 6.44 -13.61
CA PRO A 25 5.62 5.72 -12.63
C PRO A 25 6.05 4.25 -12.44
N GLY A 26 6.48 3.58 -13.52
CA GLY A 26 6.99 2.21 -13.47
C GLY A 26 8.31 2.09 -12.69
N GLU A 27 9.19 3.10 -12.74
CA GLU A 27 10.39 3.15 -11.90
C GLU A 27 10.04 3.29 -10.43
N LEU A 28 9.11 4.19 -10.08
CA LEU A 28 8.65 4.35 -8.70
C LEU A 28 7.98 3.08 -8.17
N ALA A 29 7.16 2.41 -8.97
CA ALA A 29 6.52 1.16 -8.55
C ALA A 29 7.56 0.05 -8.27
N ARG A 30 8.57 -0.09 -9.12
CA ARG A 30 9.67 -1.06 -8.88
C ARG A 30 10.50 -0.71 -7.65
N LEU A 31 10.77 0.57 -7.42
CA LEU A 31 11.47 1.02 -6.20
C LEU A 31 10.63 0.77 -4.95
N ALA A 32 9.33 1.05 -4.98
CA ALA A 32 8.43 0.72 -3.88
C ALA A 32 8.40 -0.78 -3.58
N GLN A 33 8.33 -1.64 -4.61
CA GLN A 33 8.42 -3.09 -4.44
C GLN A 33 9.75 -3.49 -3.82
N SER A 34 10.87 -2.96 -4.31
CA SER A 34 12.20 -3.26 -3.76
C SER A 34 12.33 -2.79 -2.31
N ALA A 35 11.73 -1.66 -1.95
CA ALA A 35 11.68 -1.20 -0.56
C ALA A 35 10.88 -2.16 0.33
N ILE A 36 9.70 -2.59 -0.14
CA ILE A 36 8.89 -3.60 0.57
C ILE A 36 9.69 -4.87 0.79
N ASP A 37 10.32 -5.42 -0.26
CA ASP A 37 11.09 -6.65 -0.18
C ASP A 37 12.26 -6.55 0.80
N ALA A 38 12.89 -5.38 0.89
CA ALA A 38 14.01 -5.15 1.79
C ALA A 38 13.62 -5.04 3.26
N VAL A 39 12.50 -4.35 3.59
CA VAL A 39 12.17 -4.04 4.98
C VAL A 39 11.06 -4.91 5.57
N ASN A 40 10.17 -5.44 4.74
CA ASN A 40 8.99 -6.17 5.23
C ASN A 40 9.30 -7.48 5.96
N PRO A 41 10.37 -8.24 5.65
CA PRO A 41 10.74 -9.42 6.44
C PRO A 41 10.98 -9.12 7.93
N ALA A 42 11.47 -7.90 8.24
CA ALA A 42 11.68 -7.47 9.62
C ALA A 42 10.44 -6.80 10.23
N LEU A 43 9.63 -6.11 9.42
CA LEU A 43 8.54 -5.28 9.92
C LEU A 43 7.17 -5.95 9.89
N ASN A 44 6.95 -6.89 8.98
CA ASN A 44 5.64 -7.52 8.73
C ASN A 44 4.51 -6.50 8.58
N ALA A 45 4.79 -5.43 7.84
CA ALA A 45 3.85 -4.33 7.63
C ALA A 45 2.93 -4.57 6.42
N VAL A 46 3.46 -5.19 5.35
CA VAL A 46 2.71 -5.53 4.13
C VAL A 46 2.38 -7.02 4.13
N ILE A 47 1.10 -7.35 4.16
CA ILE A 47 0.61 -8.73 4.31
C ILE A 47 0.33 -9.43 2.99
N ALA A 48 0.10 -8.67 1.93
CA ALA A 48 -0.10 -9.22 0.58
C ALA A 48 0.22 -8.15 -0.48
N PRO A 49 0.91 -8.52 -1.57
CA PRO A 49 1.09 -7.64 -2.72
C PRO A 49 -0.23 -7.49 -3.49
N ILE A 50 -0.37 -6.37 -4.20
CA ILE A 50 -1.38 -6.18 -5.24
C ILE A 50 -0.68 -6.37 -6.57
N THR A 51 -0.93 -7.53 -7.21
CA THR A 51 -0.16 -7.98 -8.37
C THR A 51 -0.59 -7.37 -9.71
N ASP A 52 -1.77 -6.77 -9.76
CA ASP A 52 -2.32 -6.10 -10.95
C ASP A 52 -2.01 -4.59 -10.99
N TRP A 53 -0.98 -4.15 -10.26
CA TRP A 53 -0.61 -2.74 -10.18
C TRP A 53 -0.24 -2.13 -11.54
N GLU A 54 0.31 -2.90 -12.47
CA GLU A 54 0.62 -2.42 -13.82
C GLU A 54 -0.64 -2.04 -14.61
N ALA A 55 -1.67 -2.88 -14.51
CA ALA A 55 -2.96 -2.58 -15.14
C ALA A 55 -3.63 -1.37 -14.49
N ARG A 56 -3.54 -1.23 -13.18
CA ARG A 56 -4.03 -0.05 -12.44
C ARG A 56 -3.26 1.20 -12.82
N LEU A 57 -1.94 1.11 -12.94
CA LEU A 57 -1.09 2.21 -13.40
C LEU A 57 -1.46 2.67 -14.80
N ALA A 58 -1.71 1.73 -15.73
CA ALA A 58 -2.14 2.05 -17.09
C ALA A 58 -3.48 2.81 -17.14
N ALA A 59 -4.33 2.66 -16.14
CA ALA A 59 -5.60 3.36 -16.02
C ALA A 59 -5.48 4.76 -15.37
N VAL A 60 -4.30 5.12 -14.82
CA VAL A 60 -4.08 6.42 -14.19
C VAL A 60 -4.12 7.54 -15.24
N ALA A 61 -4.96 8.54 -15.01
CA ALA A 61 -5.00 9.73 -15.87
C ALA A 61 -3.70 10.53 -15.73
N LYS A 62 -3.08 10.88 -16.86
CA LYS A 62 -1.80 11.64 -16.91
C LYS A 62 -1.85 12.97 -16.15
N ALA A 63 -3.01 13.60 -16.11
CA ALA A 63 -3.23 14.90 -15.43
C ALA A 63 -3.66 14.74 -13.96
N SER A 64 -3.66 13.53 -13.41
CA SER A 64 -4.00 13.32 -12.00
C SER A 64 -2.90 13.86 -11.08
N ARG A 65 -3.31 14.26 -9.85
CA ARG A 65 -2.43 14.95 -8.90
C ARG A 65 -1.16 14.16 -8.57
N PHE A 66 -1.27 12.84 -8.39
CA PHE A 66 -0.15 11.98 -8.01
C PHE A 66 0.46 11.19 -9.18
N GLY A 67 -0.21 11.13 -10.36
CA GLY A 67 0.40 10.65 -11.59
C GLY A 67 0.97 9.23 -11.58
N GLY A 68 0.58 8.37 -10.65
CA GLY A 68 1.09 7.01 -10.55
C GLY A 68 2.02 6.77 -9.34
N VAL A 69 1.99 7.65 -8.33
CA VAL A 69 2.73 7.45 -7.08
C VAL A 69 2.27 6.14 -6.40
N PRO A 70 3.22 5.26 -6.00
CA PRO A 70 2.92 4.03 -5.27
C PRO A 70 2.23 4.30 -3.94
N PHE A 71 1.28 3.44 -3.59
CA PHE A 71 0.46 3.59 -2.38
C PHE A 71 0.20 2.22 -1.73
N LEU A 72 0.08 2.19 -0.42
CA LEU A 72 -0.34 1.01 0.32
C LEU A 72 -1.72 1.24 0.92
N ILE A 73 -2.56 0.21 0.93
CA ILE A 73 -3.89 0.26 1.52
C ILE A 73 -3.97 -0.62 2.75
N LYS A 74 -4.67 -0.16 3.76
CA LYS A 74 -4.89 -0.96 4.97
C LYS A 74 -5.91 -2.07 4.70
N ASP A 75 -5.67 -3.25 5.26
CA ASP A 75 -6.58 -4.40 5.19
C ASP A 75 -7.84 -4.21 6.06
N LEU A 76 -8.41 -3.01 6.02
CA LEU A 76 -9.57 -2.62 6.81
C LEU A 76 -10.28 -1.43 6.15
N VAL A 77 -11.59 -1.46 6.03
CA VAL A 77 -12.54 -0.43 5.56
C VAL A 77 -12.29 0.19 4.19
N LEU A 78 -11.06 0.30 3.72
CA LEU A 78 -10.76 0.80 2.38
C LEU A 78 -10.85 -0.36 1.39
N HIS A 79 -11.99 -0.49 0.72
CA HIS A 79 -12.20 -1.58 -0.24
C HIS A 79 -11.99 -1.06 -1.66
N GLY A 80 -11.01 -1.63 -2.34
CA GLY A 80 -10.83 -1.47 -3.79
C GLY A 80 -11.43 -2.65 -4.55
N LYS A 81 -12.06 -2.38 -5.68
CA LYS A 81 -12.63 -3.42 -6.53
C LYS A 81 -11.62 -4.50 -6.88
N GLY A 82 -11.98 -5.76 -6.66
CA GLY A 82 -11.13 -6.92 -6.92
C GLY A 82 -10.04 -7.16 -5.88
N ILE A 83 -9.94 -6.33 -4.84
CA ILE A 83 -8.93 -6.45 -3.79
C ILE A 83 -9.55 -7.20 -2.61
N PRO A 84 -8.94 -8.32 -2.15
CA PRO A 84 -9.36 -9.01 -0.93
C PRO A 84 -9.22 -8.12 0.30
N CYS A 85 -10.10 -8.31 1.29
CA CYS A 85 -10.01 -7.66 2.60
C CYS A 85 -10.33 -8.70 3.68
N ASP A 86 -9.31 -9.03 4.48
CA ASP A 86 -9.40 -10.08 5.49
C ASP A 86 -9.60 -9.50 6.90
N MET A 87 -9.47 -8.18 7.06
CA MET A 87 -9.57 -7.43 8.33
C MET A 87 -8.72 -8.05 9.46
N GLY A 88 -7.55 -8.62 9.13
CA GLY A 88 -6.70 -9.31 10.08
C GLY A 88 -7.30 -10.56 10.73
N SER A 89 -8.46 -11.06 10.25
CA SER A 89 -9.20 -12.14 10.90
C SER A 89 -9.17 -13.46 10.12
N ARG A 90 -8.89 -14.56 10.82
CA ARG A 90 -8.99 -15.91 10.26
C ARG A 90 -10.40 -16.30 9.86
N LEU A 91 -11.41 -15.71 10.51
CA LEU A 91 -12.82 -15.99 10.27
C LEU A 91 -13.25 -15.60 8.85
N ILE A 92 -12.73 -14.48 8.34
CA ILE A 92 -13.14 -13.93 7.05
C ILE A 92 -12.02 -13.97 6.00
N LYS A 93 -10.90 -14.63 6.30
CA LYS A 93 -9.80 -14.76 5.34
C LYS A 93 -10.27 -15.34 4.01
N GLY A 94 -10.08 -14.58 2.93
CA GLY A 94 -10.46 -14.98 1.58
C GLY A 94 -11.98 -15.01 1.31
N ALA A 95 -12.81 -14.68 2.30
CA ALA A 95 -14.27 -14.69 2.14
C ALA A 95 -14.81 -13.42 1.47
N PHE A 96 -14.07 -12.33 1.53
CA PHE A 96 -14.51 -11.05 1.00
C PHE A 96 -13.53 -10.46 0.00
N VAL A 97 -14.01 -10.29 -1.23
CA VAL A 97 -13.36 -9.53 -2.30
C VAL A 97 -14.35 -8.45 -2.73
N SER A 98 -13.92 -7.19 -2.67
CA SER A 98 -14.85 -6.09 -2.96
C SER A 98 -15.31 -6.10 -4.41
N PRO A 99 -16.63 -6.08 -4.70
CA PRO A 99 -17.15 -6.03 -6.07
C PRO A 99 -17.08 -4.61 -6.67
N HIS A 100 -16.86 -3.58 -5.85
CA HIS A 100 -16.77 -2.18 -6.27
C HIS A 100 -15.79 -1.43 -5.38
N ASP A 101 -15.36 -0.25 -5.84
CA ASP A 101 -14.58 0.68 -5.01
C ASP A 101 -15.50 1.37 -3.99
N THR A 102 -15.02 1.56 -2.77
CA THR A 102 -15.60 2.54 -1.86
C THR A 102 -15.33 3.96 -2.37
N ASP A 103 -16.12 4.94 -1.93
CA ASP A 103 -15.93 6.35 -2.31
C ASP A 103 -14.50 6.83 -2.02
N LEU A 104 -13.93 6.39 -0.90
CA LEU A 104 -12.56 6.73 -0.54
C LEU A 104 -11.55 6.09 -1.50
N ALA A 105 -11.71 4.81 -1.84
CA ALA A 105 -10.84 4.13 -2.80
C ALA A 105 -10.93 4.81 -4.17
N ALA A 106 -12.14 5.08 -4.67
CA ALA A 106 -12.35 5.77 -5.93
C ALA A 106 -11.64 7.14 -5.98
N ARG A 107 -11.68 7.90 -4.87
CA ARG A 107 -10.96 9.18 -4.77
C ARG A 107 -9.45 9.03 -4.82
N PHE A 108 -8.89 7.99 -4.18
CA PHE A 108 -7.46 7.71 -4.26
C PHE A 108 -7.02 7.34 -5.68
N TRP A 109 -7.82 6.52 -6.39
CA TRP A 109 -7.53 6.18 -7.79
C TRP A 109 -7.65 7.38 -8.71
N GLN A 110 -8.68 8.22 -8.53
CA GLN A 110 -8.84 9.48 -9.27
C GLN A 110 -7.69 10.46 -9.01
N ALA A 111 -7.15 10.48 -7.80
CA ALA A 111 -5.97 11.28 -7.48
C ALA A 111 -4.67 10.73 -8.12
N GLY A 112 -4.71 9.51 -8.70
CA GLY A 112 -3.57 8.90 -9.38
C GLY A 112 -2.65 8.07 -8.49
N LEU A 113 -3.11 7.66 -7.32
CA LEU A 113 -2.37 6.72 -6.46
C LEU A 113 -2.51 5.29 -7.00
N VAL A 114 -1.42 4.51 -6.94
CA VAL A 114 -1.38 3.12 -7.42
C VAL A 114 -1.16 2.18 -6.24
N PRO A 115 -2.14 1.33 -5.90
CA PRO A 115 -2.00 0.42 -4.78
C PRO A 115 -1.01 -0.71 -5.11
N MET A 116 0.02 -0.86 -4.28
CA MET A 116 1.08 -1.86 -4.41
C MET A 116 0.90 -3.05 -3.46
N GLY A 117 0.19 -2.86 -2.35
CA GLY A 117 0.01 -3.90 -1.36
C GLY A 117 -1.02 -3.54 -0.29
N ARG A 118 -1.42 -4.56 0.47
CA ARG A 118 -2.27 -4.41 1.65
C ARG A 118 -1.39 -4.40 2.90
N THR A 119 -1.62 -3.45 3.80
CA THR A 119 -0.93 -3.39 5.08
C THR A 119 -1.71 -4.09 6.18
N ASN A 120 -0.97 -4.57 7.18
CA ASN A 120 -1.52 -5.27 8.32
C ASN A 120 -2.48 -4.39 9.16
N THR A 121 -3.36 -5.04 9.90
CA THR A 121 -4.33 -4.41 10.80
C THR A 121 -4.55 -5.29 12.02
N PRO A 122 -4.88 -4.74 13.19
CA PRO A 122 -5.44 -5.56 14.27
C PRO A 122 -6.72 -6.24 13.81
N GLU A 123 -7.04 -7.40 14.37
CA GLU A 123 -8.24 -8.15 13.99
C GLU A 123 -9.49 -7.27 14.13
N MET A 124 -10.25 -7.12 13.04
CA MET A 124 -11.42 -6.24 12.92
C MET A 124 -11.19 -4.78 13.33
N GLY A 125 -9.94 -4.35 13.48
CA GLY A 125 -9.60 -3.00 13.93
C GLY A 125 -9.81 -2.73 15.42
N PHE A 126 -10.05 -3.75 16.24
CA PHE A 126 -10.44 -3.58 17.64
C PHE A 126 -9.28 -3.39 18.63
N ASN A 127 -8.04 -3.39 18.18
CA ASN A 127 -6.90 -3.21 19.08
C ASN A 127 -6.05 -2.00 18.66
N SER A 128 -5.35 -1.42 19.62
CA SER A 128 -4.35 -0.36 19.38
C SER A 128 -3.06 -0.93 18.81
N SER A 129 -2.68 -2.18 19.13
CA SER A 129 -1.51 -2.84 18.56
C SER A 129 -1.87 -3.74 17.38
N THR A 130 -1.00 -3.78 16.36
CA THR A 130 -1.21 -4.58 15.15
C THR A 130 -0.57 -5.96 15.31
N GLU A 131 -1.31 -6.89 15.90
CA GLU A 131 -0.86 -8.24 16.23
C GLU A 131 -1.93 -9.31 15.92
N PRO A 132 -2.50 -9.32 14.69
CA PRO A 132 -3.52 -10.30 14.36
C PRO A 132 -2.92 -11.71 14.32
N VAL A 133 -3.67 -12.69 14.81
CA VAL A 133 -3.25 -14.11 14.77
C VAL A 133 -3.10 -14.58 13.32
N LEU A 134 -3.83 -13.97 12.37
CA LEU A 134 -3.80 -14.35 10.96
C LEU A 134 -2.43 -14.10 10.31
N TYR A 135 -1.87 -12.91 10.53
CA TYR A 135 -0.67 -12.44 9.83
C TYR A 135 0.54 -12.25 10.76
N GLY A 136 0.33 -12.33 12.06
CA GLY A 136 1.35 -12.04 13.06
C GLY A 136 1.55 -10.53 13.32
N PRO A 137 2.42 -10.20 14.28
CA PRO A 137 2.63 -8.83 14.71
C PRO A 137 3.39 -8.02 13.66
N SER A 138 2.96 -6.77 13.45
CA SER A 138 3.79 -5.77 12.80
C SER A 138 4.73 -5.12 13.80
N ARG A 139 5.95 -4.84 13.34
CA ARG A 139 7.02 -4.30 14.19
C ARG A 139 7.22 -2.82 13.96
N ASN A 140 7.55 -2.11 15.04
CA ASN A 140 7.91 -0.70 14.96
C ASN A 140 9.26 -0.54 14.23
N PRO A 141 9.36 0.25 13.16
CA PRO A 141 10.61 0.38 12.41
C PRO A 141 11.74 1.07 13.21
N TRP A 142 11.41 1.83 14.26
CA TRP A 142 12.37 2.48 15.14
C TRP A 142 12.90 1.54 16.25
N ASP A 143 12.10 0.56 16.65
CA ASP A 143 12.45 -0.45 17.63
C ASP A 143 11.68 -1.75 17.32
N PRO A 144 12.27 -2.68 16.56
CA PRO A 144 11.59 -3.90 16.14
C PRO A 144 11.21 -4.87 17.29
N SER A 145 11.66 -4.60 18.52
CA SER A 145 11.19 -5.34 19.70
C SER A 145 9.79 -4.95 20.15
N ARG A 146 9.27 -3.83 19.62
CA ARG A 146 7.97 -3.25 19.97
C ARG A 146 6.95 -3.41 18.84
N SER A 147 5.68 -3.31 19.21
CA SER A 147 4.55 -3.16 18.29
C SER A 147 4.52 -1.76 17.67
N THR A 148 3.68 -1.60 16.65
CA THR A 148 3.45 -0.31 15.95
C THR A 148 2.58 0.67 16.73
N GLY A 149 2.06 0.33 17.86
CA GLY A 149 1.33 1.26 18.71
C GLY A 149 0.04 0.81 19.18
#